data_ef37871060b65de2d94ae44524d513d4
#
_entry.id   ef37871060b65de2d94ae44524d513d4
#
_cell.length_a   1.000
_cell.length_b   1.000
_cell.length_c   1.000
_cell.angle_alpha   90.00
_cell.angle_beta   90.00
_cell.angle_gamma   90.00
#
_symmetry.space_group_name_H-M   'P 1'
#
loop_
_entity.id
_entity.type
_entity.pdbx_description
1 polymer ?
#
loop_
_entity_poly.entity_id
_entity_poly.type
_entity_poly.pdbx_seq_one_letter_code
_entity_poly.pdbx_strand_id
1 'polypeptide(L)'
;MSWKPEVDEIERRRTLALGQGGEAAVAKQHSQNRLTLRERVDHLLDAGSFEELGPVAGTPVHNEAGDLVSYDPANFILGFGKVAGRRIIVGGEDFTMRGGSPSAAGLRKSVYAEDLAVQYKIPLVRLHEGAGGS
;
A
#
# COMPACT_ATOMS: atom_id res chain seq x y z
N MET A 1 -27.62 14.99 11.77
CA MET A 1 -26.85 13.80 11.36
C MET A 1 -25.68 14.28 10.53
N SER A 2 -24.50 13.76 10.80
CA SER A 2 -23.26 14.15 10.12
C SER A 2 -22.43 12.90 9.83
N TRP A 3 -21.84 12.83 8.63
CA TRP A 3 -20.87 11.78 8.24
C TRP A 3 -19.44 12.11 8.66
N LYS A 4 -19.26 13.16 9.47
CA LYS A 4 -17.92 13.60 9.88
C LYS A 4 -17.13 12.53 10.61
N PRO A 5 -17.68 11.76 11.56
CA PRO A 5 -16.92 10.72 12.26
C PRO A 5 -16.39 9.63 11.31
N GLU A 6 -17.18 9.22 10.33
CA GLU A 6 -16.81 8.20 9.34
C GLU A 6 -15.72 8.73 8.40
N VAL A 7 -15.83 9.99 7.97
CA VAL A 7 -14.80 10.63 7.14
C VAL A 7 -13.50 10.77 7.92
N ASP A 8 -13.56 11.21 9.18
CA ASP A 8 -12.39 11.36 10.05
C ASP A 8 -11.69 9.99 10.27
N GLU A 9 -12.45 8.90 10.41
CA GLU A 9 -11.88 7.56 10.53
C GLU A 9 -11.20 7.12 9.24
N ILE A 10 -11.79 7.37 8.07
CA ILE A 10 -11.18 7.06 6.78
C ILE A 10 -9.85 7.81 6.63
N GLU A 11 -9.81 9.09 6.95
CA GLU A 11 -8.57 9.88 6.88
C GLU A 11 -7.52 9.38 7.89
N ARG A 12 -7.94 8.96 9.06
CA ARG A 12 -7.03 8.35 10.05
C ARG A 12 -6.44 7.04 9.52
N ARG A 13 -7.25 6.18 8.89
CA ARG A 13 -6.74 4.93 8.27
C ARG A 13 -5.75 5.23 7.16
N ARG A 14 -5.99 6.23 6.33
CA ARG A 14 -5.05 6.67 5.29
C ARG A 14 -3.71 7.10 5.89
N THR A 15 -3.75 7.91 6.93
CA THR A 15 -2.55 8.36 7.64
C THR A 15 -1.77 7.20 8.24
N LEU A 16 -2.47 6.24 8.88
CA LEU A 16 -1.85 5.04 9.45
C LEU A 16 -1.23 4.15 8.35
N ALA A 17 -1.88 4.04 7.20
CA ALA A 17 -1.35 3.27 6.07
C ALA A 17 -0.06 3.86 5.50
N LEU A 18 0.10 5.18 5.50
CA LEU A 18 1.34 5.85 5.08
C LEU A 18 2.53 5.54 5.99
N GLY A 19 2.27 5.19 7.24
CA GLY A 19 3.29 4.78 8.19
C GLY A 19 3.92 3.40 7.92
N GLN A 20 3.38 2.66 6.94
CA GLN A 20 3.89 1.34 6.56
C GLN A 20 3.95 0.40 7.78
N GLY A 21 5.06 -0.31 8.01
CA GLY A 21 5.28 -1.14 9.20
C GLY A 21 5.71 -0.38 10.46
N GLY A 22 5.66 0.96 10.43
CA GLY A 22 6.06 1.85 11.52
C GLY A 22 7.51 2.33 11.42
N GLU A 23 7.84 3.35 12.21
CA GLU A 23 9.15 4.03 12.14
C GLU A 23 10.33 3.07 12.32
N ALA A 24 10.25 2.13 13.25
CA ALA A 24 11.34 1.19 13.51
C ALA A 24 11.58 0.25 12.31
N ALA A 25 10.53 -0.23 11.67
CA ALA A 25 10.63 -1.09 10.50
C ALA A 25 11.19 -0.31 9.29
N VAL A 26 10.76 0.92 9.09
CA VAL A 26 11.30 1.81 8.05
C VAL A 26 12.78 2.11 8.30
N ALA A 27 13.16 2.45 9.54
CA ALA A 27 14.55 2.70 9.91
C ALA A 27 15.43 1.46 9.69
N LYS A 28 14.91 0.27 10.00
CA LYS A 28 15.62 -1.00 9.72
C LYS A 28 15.84 -1.19 8.22
N GLN A 29 14.85 -0.91 7.39
CA GLN A 29 14.97 -0.98 5.93
C GLN A 29 16.09 -0.06 5.44
N HIS A 30 16.09 1.20 5.89
CA HIS A 30 17.13 2.17 5.53
C HIS A 30 18.52 1.78 6.04
N SER A 31 18.64 1.20 7.25
CA SER A 31 19.93 0.75 7.80
C SER A 31 20.58 -0.34 6.95
N GLN A 32 19.81 -1.03 6.13
CA GLN A 32 20.27 -2.03 5.18
C GLN A 32 20.50 -1.49 3.76
N ASN A 33 20.52 -0.16 3.60
CA ASN A 33 20.60 0.53 2.32
C ASN A 33 19.48 0.14 1.34
N ARG A 34 18.28 -0.10 1.87
CA ARG A 34 17.10 -0.42 1.07
C ARG A 34 16.09 0.71 1.17
N LEU A 35 15.47 1.02 0.05
CA LEU A 35 14.30 1.90 0.01
C LEU A 35 13.04 1.15 0.46
N THR A 36 12.10 1.87 1.05
CA THR A 36 10.76 1.34 1.26
C THR A 36 10.02 1.19 -0.07
N LEU A 37 8.93 0.43 -0.09
CA LEU A 37 8.13 0.30 -1.32
C LEU A 37 7.61 1.66 -1.80
N ARG A 38 7.13 2.52 -0.90
CA ARG A 38 6.65 3.86 -1.28
C ARG A 38 7.74 4.71 -1.92
N GLU A 39 8.93 4.69 -1.36
CA GLU A 39 10.09 5.37 -1.95
C GLU A 39 10.45 4.80 -3.32
N ARG A 40 10.39 3.49 -3.50
CA ARG A 40 10.63 2.85 -4.80
C ARG A 40 9.59 3.25 -5.84
N VAL A 41 8.31 3.35 -5.44
CA VAL A 41 7.24 3.85 -6.32
C VAL A 41 7.52 5.29 -6.73
N ASP A 42 7.92 6.15 -5.79
CA ASP A 42 8.25 7.55 -6.07
C ASP A 42 9.44 7.68 -7.03
N HIS A 43 10.45 6.81 -6.89
CA HIS A 43 11.60 6.79 -7.79
C HIS A 43 11.25 6.30 -9.20
N LEU A 44 10.33 5.36 -9.31
CA LEU A 44 9.92 4.79 -10.61
C LEU A 44 9.05 5.75 -11.41
N LEU A 45 8.09 6.38 -10.77
CA LEU A 45 7.02 7.12 -11.45
C LEU A 45 7.40 8.58 -11.72
N ASP A 46 6.82 9.13 -12.77
CA ASP A 46 6.85 10.56 -13.02
C ASP A 46 6.25 11.30 -11.82
N ALA A 47 6.86 12.43 -11.44
CA ALA A 47 6.45 13.20 -10.29
C ALA A 47 4.95 13.56 -10.34
N GLY A 48 4.24 13.30 -9.23
CA GLY A 48 2.82 13.61 -9.09
C GLY A 48 1.87 12.71 -9.88
N SER A 49 2.37 11.65 -10.54
CA SER A 49 1.54 10.77 -11.37
C SER A 49 0.90 9.60 -10.61
N PHE A 50 1.29 9.36 -9.36
CA PHE A 50 0.78 8.22 -8.61
C PHE A 50 -0.65 8.43 -8.10
N GLU A 51 -1.55 7.55 -8.50
CA GLU A 51 -2.93 7.47 -8.04
C GLU A 51 -3.13 6.15 -7.32
N GLU A 52 -2.99 6.17 -5.98
CA GLU A 52 -3.09 4.96 -5.14
C GLU A 52 -4.52 4.42 -5.11
N LEU A 53 -4.65 3.10 -5.28
CA LEU A 53 -5.90 2.37 -5.17
C LEU A 53 -5.94 1.57 -3.86
N GLY A 54 -7.05 1.68 -3.13
CA GLY A 54 -7.28 0.95 -1.90
C GLY A 54 -6.32 1.31 -0.75
N PRO A 55 -5.98 2.59 -0.52
CA PRO A 55 -5.08 2.96 0.57
C PRO A 55 -5.63 2.61 1.96
N VAL A 56 -6.94 2.42 2.07
CA VAL A 56 -7.62 2.04 3.32
C VAL A 56 -7.94 0.55 3.40
N ALA A 57 -7.46 -0.26 2.45
CA ALA A 57 -7.56 -1.71 2.57
C ALA A 57 -6.69 -2.22 3.72
N GLY A 58 -7.25 -3.03 4.58
CA GLY A 58 -6.57 -3.53 5.77
C GLY A 58 -7.54 -4.05 6.81
N THR A 59 -7.07 -4.26 8.02
CA THR A 59 -7.86 -4.81 9.12
C THR A 59 -7.96 -3.79 10.26
N PRO A 60 -9.12 -3.13 10.44
CA PRO A 60 -9.34 -2.25 11.58
C PRO A 60 -9.71 -3.05 12.84
N VAL A 61 -9.34 -2.54 14.00
CA VAL A 61 -9.80 -3.01 15.30
C VAL A 61 -10.49 -1.85 16.01
N HIS A 62 -11.72 -2.08 16.43
CA HIS A 62 -12.52 -1.11 17.17
C HIS A 62 -12.74 -1.58 18.60
N ASN A 63 -12.88 -0.65 19.55
CA ASN A 63 -13.29 -0.93 20.89
C ASN A 63 -14.82 -1.10 21.00
N GLU A 64 -15.32 -1.39 22.19
CA GLU A 64 -16.77 -1.55 22.43
C GLU A 64 -17.59 -0.26 22.17
N ALA A 65 -16.95 0.90 22.24
CA ALA A 65 -17.56 2.18 21.94
C ALA A 65 -17.60 2.49 20.42
N GLY A 66 -16.96 1.65 19.60
CA GLY A 66 -16.90 1.84 18.15
C GLY A 66 -15.72 2.70 17.67
N ASP A 67 -14.80 3.08 18.59
CA ASP A 67 -13.64 3.87 18.21
C ASP A 67 -12.53 3.00 17.61
N LEU A 68 -11.85 3.51 16.59
CA LEU A 68 -10.71 2.83 15.98
C LEU A 68 -9.51 2.80 16.95
N VAL A 69 -9.15 1.60 17.41
CA VAL A 69 -8.04 1.36 18.33
C VAL A 69 -6.74 1.11 17.58
N SER A 70 -6.79 0.28 16.54
CA SER A 70 -5.63 -0.03 15.70
C SER A 70 -6.06 -0.34 14.27
N TYR A 71 -5.10 -0.28 13.37
CA TYR A 71 -5.30 -0.56 11.96
C TYR A 71 -4.06 -1.23 11.38
N ASP A 72 -4.23 -2.42 10.82
CA ASP A 72 -3.19 -3.17 10.12
C ASP A 72 -3.42 -3.01 8.61
N PRO A 73 -2.66 -2.13 7.93
CA PRO A 73 -2.87 -1.90 6.50
C PRO A 73 -2.48 -3.12 5.68
N ALA A 74 -3.06 -3.24 4.49
CA ALA A 74 -2.62 -4.23 3.51
C ALA A 74 -1.15 -3.97 3.16
N ASN A 75 -0.33 -5.00 3.20
CA ASN A 75 1.10 -4.89 2.88
C ASN A 75 1.38 -4.99 1.38
N PHE A 76 0.51 -4.43 0.57
CA PHE A 76 0.64 -4.30 -0.87
C PHE A 76 0.17 -2.91 -1.30
N ILE A 77 1.03 -2.18 -1.97
CA ILE A 77 0.69 -0.88 -2.54
C ILE A 77 0.38 -1.07 -4.02
N LEU A 78 -0.72 -0.47 -4.46
CA LEU A 78 -1.24 -0.58 -5.81
C LEU A 78 -1.72 0.78 -6.28
N GLY A 79 -1.46 1.10 -7.54
CA GLY A 79 -2.02 2.29 -8.14
C GLY A 79 -1.70 2.43 -9.62
N PHE A 80 -2.27 3.47 -10.21
CA PHE A 80 -1.89 3.96 -11.52
C PHE A 80 -0.75 4.96 -11.39
N GLY A 81 0.07 5.02 -12.41
CA GLY A 81 1.12 6.04 -12.53
C GLY A 81 1.61 6.16 -13.95
N LYS A 82 2.62 7.00 -14.15
CA LYS A 82 3.25 7.18 -15.46
C LYS A 82 4.76 6.99 -15.34
N VAL A 83 5.34 6.40 -16.37
CA VAL A 83 6.80 6.33 -16.57
C VAL A 83 7.10 6.94 -17.93
N ALA A 84 7.85 8.03 -17.95
CA ALA A 84 8.12 8.80 -19.16
C ALA A 84 6.83 9.12 -19.95
N GLY A 85 5.80 9.55 -19.23
CA GLY A 85 4.49 9.90 -19.78
C GLY A 85 3.58 8.72 -20.15
N ARG A 86 4.07 7.49 -20.05
CA ARG A 86 3.29 6.28 -20.38
C ARG A 86 2.58 5.75 -19.13
N ARG A 87 1.28 5.55 -19.24
CA ARG A 87 0.45 5.03 -18.14
C ARG A 87 0.78 3.57 -17.86
N ILE A 88 0.97 3.26 -16.59
CA ILE A 88 1.19 1.90 -16.08
C ILE A 88 0.35 1.66 -14.83
N ILE A 89 0.22 0.38 -14.46
CA ILE A 89 -0.13 -0.02 -13.10
C ILE A 89 1.18 -0.38 -12.40
N VAL A 90 1.34 0.07 -11.17
CA VAL A 90 2.45 -0.30 -10.30
C VAL A 90 1.90 -0.99 -9.06
N GLY A 91 2.56 -2.05 -8.64
CA GLY A 91 2.20 -2.76 -7.43
C GLY A 91 3.41 -3.47 -6.83
N GLY A 92 3.39 -3.65 -5.53
CA GLY A 92 4.47 -4.35 -4.85
C GLY A 92 4.18 -4.66 -3.40
N GLU A 93 4.97 -5.55 -2.83
CA GLU A 93 4.90 -5.94 -1.44
C GLU A 93 5.66 -4.95 -0.56
N ASP A 94 5.08 -4.57 0.58
CA ASP A 94 5.74 -3.75 1.58
C ASP A 94 6.54 -4.64 2.53
N PHE A 95 7.86 -4.65 2.37
CA PHE A 95 8.77 -5.46 3.18
C PHE A 95 8.84 -5.01 4.64
N THR A 96 8.48 -3.78 4.95
CA THR A 96 8.42 -3.28 6.34
C THR A 96 7.31 -3.96 7.14
N MET A 97 6.41 -4.66 6.45
CA MET A 97 5.31 -5.40 7.04
C MET A 97 5.46 -6.89 6.70
N ARG A 98 5.58 -7.73 7.72
CA ARG A 98 5.69 -9.20 7.59
C ARG A 98 6.81 -9.67 6.65
N GLY A 99 7.87 -8.87 6.44
CA GLY A 99 8.92 -9.19 5.49
C GLY A 99 8.41 -9.41 4.05
N GLY A 100 7.37 -8.68 3.65
CA GLY A 100 6.75 -8.81 2.34
C GLY A 100 5.85 -10.04 2.17
N SER A 101 5.70 -10.87 3.19
CA SER A 101 4.79 -12.03 3.16
C SER A 101 3.34 -11.55 3.10
N PRO A 102 2.52 -12.01 2.12
CA PRO A 102 1.23 -11.38 1.87
C PRO A 102 0.23 -11.58 3.02
N SER A 103 -0.43 -10.49 3.42
CA SER A 103 -1.66 -10.55 4.19
C SER A 103 -2.84 -10.90 3.28
N ALA A 104 -3.99 -11.27 3.83
CA ALA A 104 -5.18 -11.55 3.04
C ALA A 104 -5.60 -10.35 2.16
N ALA A 105 -5.56 -9.14 2.71
CA ALA A 105 -5.84 -7.91 1.96
C ALA A 105 -4.74 -7.62 0.92
N GLY A 106 -3.47 -7.85 1.26
CA GLY A 106 -2.34 -7.69 0.34
C GLY A 106 -2.43 -8.65 -0.85
N LEU A 107 -2.77 -9.91 -0.61
CA LEU A 107 -2.96 -10.89 -1.67
C LEU A 107 -4.09 -10.48 -2.63
N ARG A 108 -5.23 -10.03 -2.10
CA ARG A 108 -6.34 -9.55 -2.94
C ARG A 108 -5.95 -8.37 -3.81
N LYS A 109 -5.19 -7.41 -3.27
CA LYS A 109 -4.67 -6.28 -4.05
C LYS A 109 -3.68 -6.73 -5.12
N SER A 110 -2.84 -7.72 -4.82
CA SER A 110 -1.89 -8.29 -5.77
C SER A 110 -2.61 -8.89 -6.99
N VAL A 111 -3.64 -9.70 -6.77
CA VAL A 111 -4.45 -10.28 -7.84
C VAL A 111 -5.20 -9.18 -8.60
N TYR A 112 -5.78 -8.22 -7.89
CA TYR A 112 -6.49 -7.10 -8.50
C TYR A 112 -5.60 -6.25 -9.42
N ALA A 113 -4.31 -6.10 -9.09
CA ALA A 113 -3.35 -5.42 -9.96
C ALA A 113 -3.25 -6.07 -11.36
N GLU A 114 -3.23 -7.40 -11.39
CA GLU A 114 -3.20 -8.16 -12.65
C GLU A 114 -4.51 -8.01 -13.44
N ASP A 115 -5.64 -8.10 -12.75
CA ASP A 115 -6.96 -7.90 -13.38
C ASP A 115 -7.09 -6.49 -13.99
N LEU A 116 -6.62 -5.47 -13.29
CA LEU A 116 -6.63 -4.09 -13.80
C LEU A 116 -5.74 -3.95 -15.06
N ALA A 117 -4.56 -4.57 -15.06
CA ALA A 117 -3.66 -4.52 -16.21
C ALA A 117 -4.32 -5.11 -17.46
N VAL A 118 -5.01 -6.23 -17.31
CA VAL A 118 -5.78 -6.86 -18.39
C VAL A 118 -6.96 -5.98 -18.81
N GLN A 119 -7.72 -5.46 -17.85
CA GLN A 119 -8.91 -4.65 -18.10
C GLN A 119 -8.58 -3.35 -18.85
N TYR A 120 -7.54 -2.63 -18.39
CA TYR A 120 -7.12 -1.36 -18.97
C TYR A 120 -6.15 -1.51 -20.15
N LYS A 121 -5.62 -2.73 -20.38
CA LYS A 121 -4.64 -3.03 -21.43
C LYS A 121 -3.39 -2.13 -21.33
N ILE A 122 -2.90 -1.97 -20.11
CA ILE A 122 -1.67 -1.22 -19.82
C ILE A 122 -0.67 -2.11 -19.08
N PRO A 123 0.65 -1.79 -19.14
CA PRO A 123 1.66 -2.58 -18.47
C PRO A 123 1.48 -2.60 -16.95
N LEU A 124 1.78 -3.74 -16.33
CA LEU A 124 1.94 -3.90 -14.89
C LEU A 124 3.43 -3.98 -14.55
N VAL A 125 3.88 -3.07 -13.70
CA VAL A 125 5.23 -3.13 -13.11
C VAL A 125 5.10 -3.62 -11.67
N ARG A 126 5.75 -4.76 -11.38
CA ARG A 126 5.79 -5.35 -10.04
C ARG A 126 7.14 -5.05 -9.37
N LEU A 127 7.07 -4.42 -8.22
CA LEU A 127 8.23 -4.12 -7.38
C LEU A 127 8.31 -5.15 -6.24
N HIS A 128 8.85 -6.33 -6.57
CA HIS A 128 8.93 -7.43 -5.63
C HIS A 128 9.97 -7.20 -4.55
N GLU A 129 9.61 -7.49 -3.31
CA GLU A 129 10.50 -7.69 -2.18
C GLU A 129 9.79 -8.57 -1.16
N GLY A 130 10.27 -9.79 -0.97
CA GLY A 130 9.63 -10.75 -0.08
C GLY A 130 10.61 -11.79 0.45
N ALA A 131 10.30 -12.30 1.65
CA ALA A 131 11.08 -13.35 2.31
C ALA A 131 10.50 -14.76 2.11
N GLY A 132 9.49 -14.91 1.30
CA GLY A 132 8.80 -16.18 1.04
C GLY A 132 7.35 -16.17 1.49
N GLY A 133 6.70 -17.34 1.43
CA GLY A 133 5.34 -17.51 1.90
C GLY A 133 5.25 -17.69 3.43
N SER A 134 4.09 -17.46 3.96
CA SER A 134 3.74 -17.73 5.37
C SER A 134 2.80 -18.93 5.46
#